data_fd1dd36db342be7da2341db98629cf1e
#
_entry.id   fd1dd36db342be7da2341db98629cf1e
#
_cell.length_a   1.000
_cell.length_b   1.000
_cell.length_c   1.000
_cell.angle_alpha   90.00
_cell.angle_beta   90.00
_cell.angle_gamma   90.00
#
_symmetry.space_group_name_H-M   'P 1'
#
loop_
_entity.id
_entity.type
_entity.pdbx_description
1 polymer ?
#
loop_
_entity_poly.entity_id
_entity_poly.type
_entity_poly.pdbx_seq_one_letter_code
_entity_poly.pdbx_strand_id
1 'polypeptide(L)' 'MAAMKPRTGDGPMECPKEGRGYVLRVPLEGGGRLVVELNAQEVKDLGAVLQDTISTMP' A
#
# COMPACT_ATOMS: atom_id res chain seq x y z
N MET A 1 -3.34 -18.15 11.62
CA MET A 1 -3.25 -18.30 10.21
C MET A 1 -2.09 -17.53 9.64
N ALA A 2 -1.37 -18.17 8.78
CA ALA A 2 -0.22 -17.53 8.19
C ALA A 2 -0.65 -16.45 7.22
N ALA A 3 -0.07 -15.32 7.33
CA ALA A 3 -0.24 -14.29 6.34
C ALA A 3 0.33 -14.80 5.04
N MET A 4 -0.31 -14.47 3.97
CA MET A 4 0.30 -14.67 2.70
C MET A 4 1.60 -13.92 2.69
N LYS A 5 2.53 -14.45 1.97
CA LYS A 5 3.74 -13.79 1.75
C LYS A 5 3.87 -13.31 0.39
N PRO A 6 3.26 -12.25 0.03
CA PRO A 6 4.06 -11.44 -0.84
C PRO A 6 4.91 -10.56 0.03
N ARG A 7 6.15 -10.50 -0.31
CA ARG A 7 7.03 -9.47 0.19
C ARG A 7 7.10 -8.38 -0.84
N THR A 8 7.46 -7.21 -0.39
CA THR A 8 7.70 -6.14 -1.35
C THR A 8 8.94 -6.49 -2.17
N GLY A 9 8.85 -6.24 -3.46
CA GLY A 9 9.97 -6.41 -4.37
C GLY A 9 10.74 -5.11 -4.54
N ASP A 10 11.57 -5.08 -5.56
CA ASP A 10 12.33 -3.89 -5.89
C ASP A 10 11.41 -2.82 -6.45
N GLY A 11 11.71 -1.61 -6.15
CA GLY A 11 10.98 -0.47 -6.64
C GLY A 11 10.22 0.24 -5.56
N PRO A 12 9.78 1.47 -5.83
CA PRO A 12 9.06 2.26 -4.85
C PRO A 12 7.61 1.82 -4.75
N MET A 13 7.04 1.97 -3.57
CA MET A 13 5.60 1.93 -3.41
C MET A 13 5.05 3.26 -3.88
N GLU A 14 3.87 3.22 -4.48
CA GLU A 14 3.27 4.40 -5.06
C GLU A 14 1.79 4.47 -4.73
N CYS A 15 1.27 5.68 -4.65
CA CYS A 15 -0.15 5.87 -4.52
C CYS A 15 -0.57 7.13 -5.27
N PRO A 16 -0.40 7.15 -6.59
CA PRO A 16 -0.73 8.34 -7.38
C PRO A 16 -2.23 8.50 -7.54
N LYS A 17 -2.62 9.73 -7.78
CA LYS A 17 -3.99 10.02 -8.15
C LYS A 17 -4.21 9.64 -9.60
N GLU A 18 -5.25 8.87 -9.87
CA GLU A 18 -5.62 8.49 -11.23
C GLU A 18 -7.13 8.64 -11.38
N GLY A 19 -7.54 9.47 -12.31
CA GLY A 19 -8.94 9.75 -12.50
C GLY A 19 -9.52 10.40 -11.25
N ARG A 20 -10.59 9.82 -10.71
CA ARG A 20 -11.24 10.35 -9.51
C ARG A 20 -10.78 9.69 -8.24
N GLY A 21 -9.85 8.76 -8.34
CA GLY A 21 -9.40 8.02 -7.20
C GLY A 21 -7.90 7.94 -7.14
N TYR A 22 -7.44 6.98 -6.39
CA TYR A 22 -6.02 6.76 -6.17
C TYR A 22 -5.71 5.30 -6.39
N VAL A 23 -4.50 5.00 -6.80
CA VAL A 23 -4.09 3.62 -7.05
C VAL A 23 -2.87 3.32 -6.20
N LEU A 24 -3.05 2.43 -5.25
CA LEU A 24 -1.93 1.95 -4.44
C LEU A 24 -1.22 0.86 -5.22
N ARG A 25 0.06 1.04 -5.44
CA ARG A 25 0.90 0.05 -6.11
C ARG A 25 2.04 -0.36 -5.20
N VAL A 26 2.13 -1.65 -4.97
CA VAL A 26 3.21 -2.20 -4.16
C VAL A 26 3.91 -3.26 -4.99
N PRO A 27 5.20 -3.07 -5.33
CA PRO A 27 5.92 -4.10 -6.06
C PRO A 27 6.07 -5.35 -5.19
N LEU A 28 5.98 -6.51 -5.82
CA LEU A 28 6.05 -7.78 -5.12
C LEU A 28 7.33 -8.50 -5.48
N GLU A 29 7.84 -9.24 -4.52
CA GLU A 29 9.01 -10.09 -4.75
C GLU A 29 8.63 -11.14 -5.79
N GLY A 30 9.53 -11.38 -6.73
CA GLY A 30 9.27 -12.34 -7.80
C GLY A 30 8.57 -11.76 -9.00
N GLY A 31 8.32 -10.47 -9.00
CA GLY A 31 7.66 -9.78 -10.10
C GLY A 31 6.20 -9.51 -9.81
N GLY A 32 5.58 -8.70 -10.63
CA GLY A 32 4.20 -8.30 -10.42
C GLY A 32 4.05 -7.20 -9.40
N ARG A 33 2.81 -6.80 -9.20
CA ARG A 33 2.47 -5.70 -8.28
C ARG A 33 1.14 -5.98 -7.64
N LEU A 34 1.02 -5.56 -6.40
CA LEU A 34 -0.28 -5.44 -5.77
C LEU A 34 -0.86 -4.09 -6.19
N VAL A 35 -2.06 -4.10 -6.75
CA VAL A 35 -2.72 -2.88 -7.21
C VAL A 35 -4.09 -2.81 -6.57
N VAL A 36 -4.35 -1.72 -5.85
CA VAL A 36 -5.63 -1.53 -5.16
C VAL A 36 -6.12 -0.12 -5.45
N GLU A 37 -7.37 -0.02 -5.90
CA GLU A 37 -7.99 1.28 -6.11
C GLU A 37 -8.61 1.77 -4.81
N LEU A 38 -8.35 3.02 -4.49
CA LEU A 38 -8.83 3.64 -3.25
C LEU A 38 -9.50 4.96 -3.58
N ASN A 39 -10.52 5.30 -2.80
CA ASN A 39 -11.05 6.67 -2.84
C ASN A 39 -10.27 7.53 -1.84
N ALA A 40 -10.57 8.82 -1.81
CA ALA A 40 -9.83 9.76 -0.96
C ALA A 40 -9.94 9.39 0.52
N GLN A 41 -11.11 8.97 0.96
CA GLN A 41 -11.31 8.60 2.35
C GLN A 41 -10.49 7.35 2.70
N GLU A 42 -10.45 6.40 1.78
CA GLU A 42 -9.68 5.18 1.99
C GLU A 42 -8.18 5.45 2.07
N VAL A 43 -7.70 6.40 1.28
CA VAL A 43 -6.29 6.81 1.37
C VAL A 43 -6.00 7.40 2.74
N LYS A 44 -6.90 8.24 3.25
CA LYS A 44 -6.73 8.83 4.58
C LYS A 44 -6.77 7.76 5.67
N ASP A 45 -7.67 6.81 5.54
CA ASP A 45 -7.80 5.73 6.51
C ASP A 45 -6.54 4.86 6.51
N LEU A 46 -6.02 4.54 5.34
CA LEU A 46 -4.80 3.78 5.22
C LEU A 46 -3.63 4.55 5.84
N GLY A 47 -3.55 5.84 5.56
CA GLY A 47 -2.50 6.68 6.13
C GLY A 47 -2.54 6.68 7.66
N ALA A 48 -3.74 6.74 8.24
CA ALA A 48 -3.92 6.71 9.69
C ALA A 48 -3.45 5.37 10.27
N VAL A 49 -3.81 4.27 9.62
CA VAL A 49 -3.38 2.94 10.05
C VAL A 49 -1.86 2.82 10.03
N LEU A 50 -1.26 3.30 8.96
CA LEU A 50 0.19 3.25 8.82
C LEU A 50 0.88 4.14 9.85
N GLN A 51 0.32 5.32 10.10
CA GLN A 51 0.86 6.23 11.09
C GLN A 51 0.82 5.62 12.49
N ASP A 52 -0.27 4.93 12.83
CA ASP A 52 -0.38 4.21 14.08
C ASP A 52 0.72 3.16 14.22
N THR A 53 0.95 2.41 13.17
CA THR A 53 1.99 1.39 13.15
C THR A 53 3.37 2.03 13.34
N ILE A 54 3.62 3.13 12.64
CA ILE A 54 4.89 3.84 12.74
C ILE A 54 5.14 4.30 14.18
N SER A 55 4.11 4.77 14.86
CA SER A 55 4.27 5.26 16.23
C SER A 55 4.61 4.15 17.21
N THR A 56 4.41 2.90 16.86
CA THR A 56 4.75 1.77 17.73
C THR A 56 6.09 1.13 17.35
N MET A 57 6.68 1.58 16.27
CA MET A 57 7.97 1.05 15.85
C MET A 57 9.10 1.55 16.74
N PRO A 58 10.11 0.71 16.97
CA PRO A 58 11.29 1.14 17.71
C PRO A 58 12.12 2.17 16.95
#